data_1d0ae3eb2533745f6e2e795479453ae9
#
_entry.id   1d0ae3eb2533745f6e2e795479453ae9
#
_cell.length_a   1.000
_cell.length_b   1.000
_cell.length_c   1.000
_cell.angle_alpha   90.00
_cell.angle_beta   90.00
_cell.angle_gamma   90.00
#
_symmetry.space_group_name_H-M   'P 1'
#
loop_
_entity.id
_entity.type
_entity.pdbx_description
1 polymer ?
#
loop_
_entity_poly.entity_id
_entity_poly.type
_entity_poly.pdbx_seq_one_letter_code
_entity_poly.pdbx_strand_id
1 'polypeptide(L)'
;MRRVEKAEALELLELNRQALLGDDTEGCVMCALVTLVTRDRTRPELLAENEHGVVVLDRFGSTRGHVLVISRQHFLDTAELPWPVYSELQQLNYDACCAVRRAFQPARVFSAILGTSAELPMSFPHFHIHALPVYDRDERARPAYVFSWSSGVLVYDEGDVVQLSDELRAAWPRRGS
;
A
#
# COMPACT_ATOMS: atom_id res chain seq x y z
N MET A 1 -11.36 -12.60 -3.48
CA MET A 1 -9.86 -12.58 -3.44
C MET A 1 -9.33 -13.74 -4.27
N ARG A 2 -8.47 -13.47 -5.24
CA ARG A 2 -7.78 -14.50 -6.04
C ARG A 2 -6.29 -14.20 -6.15
N ARG A 3 -5.48 -15.25 -6.26
CA ARG A 3 -4.05 -15.11 -6.54
C ARG A 3 -3.84 -15.24 -8.06
N VAL A 4 -3.08 -14.32 -8.60
CA VAL A 4 -2.70 -14.29 -10.02
C VAL A 4 -1.19 -14.36 -10.18
N GLU A 5 -0.74 -14.87 -11.31
CA GLU A 5 0.67 -14.85 -11.65
C GLU A 5 1.15 -13.42 -11.95
N LYS A 6 2.46 -13.22 -11.84
CA LYS A 6 3.07 -11.90 -12.02
C LYS A 6 2.71 -11.23 -13.36
N ALA A 7 2.67 -12.00 -14.46
CA ALA A 7 2.34 -11.46 -15.78
C ALA A 7 0.92 -10.88 -15.80
N GLU A 8 -0.07 -11.65 -15.33
CA GLU A 8 -1.46 -11.19 -15.22
C GLU A 8 -1.60 -9.99 -14.28
N ALA A 9 -0.86 -9.98 -13.16
CA ALA A 9 -0.87 -8.86 -12.24
C ALA A 9 -0.39 -7.56 -12.89
N LEU A 10 0.63 -7.62 -13.74
CA LEU A 10 1.14 -6.45 -14.47
C LEU A 10 0.13 -5.91 -15.48
N GLU A 11 -0.60 -6.79 -16.18
CA GLU A 11 -1.69 -6.38 -17.08
C GLU A 11 -2.82 -5.69 -16.31
N LEU A 12 -3.23 -6.25 -15.18
CA LEU A 12 -4.27 -5.67 -14.33
C LEU A 12 -3.85 -4.33 -13.71
N LEU A 13 -2.58 -4.20 -13.33
CA LEU A 13 -2.01 -2.93 -12.86
C LEU A 13 -2.04 -1.86 -13.96
N GLU A 14 -1.70 -2.22 -15.20
CA GLU A 14 -1.75 -1.28 -16.31
C GLU A 14 -3.20 -0.83 -16.60
N LEU A 15 -4.17 -1.73 -16.55
CA LEU A 15 -5.59 -1.38 -16.65
C LEU A 15 -6.03 -0.44 -15.52
N ASN A 16 -5.60 -0.72 -14.29
CA ASN A 16 -5.88 0.16 -13.15
C ASN A 16 -5.20 1.53 -13.30
N ARG A 17 -3.98 1.57 -13.81
CA ARG A 17 -3.27 2.81 -14.12
C ARG A 17 -4.06 3.66 -15.12
N GLN A 18 -4.49 3.06 -16.22
CA GLN A 18 -5.30 3.74 -17.24
C GLN A 18 -6.62 4.25 -16.68
N ALA A 19 -7.29 3.46 -15.83
CA ALA A 19 -8.52 3.87 -15.18
C ALA A 19 -8.33 5.06 -14.22
N LEU A 20 -7.19 5.15 -13.54
CA LEU A 20 -6.89 6.25 -12.62
C LEU A 20 -6.43 7.52 -13.33
N LEU A 21 -5.64 7.39 -14.38
CA LEU A 21 -5.00 8.52 -15.07
C LEU A 21 -5.84 9.04 -16.25
N GLY A 22 -6.73 8.23 -16.83
CA GLY A 22 -7.46 8.58 -18.04
C GLY A 22 -6.48 8.87 -19.19
N ASP A 23 -6.59 10.06 -19.78
CA ASP A 23 -5.74 10.49 -20.90
C ASP A 23 -4.33 10.99 -20.47
N ASP A 24 -4.08 11.14 -19.16
CA ASP A 24 -2.78 11.56 -18.63
C ASP A 24 -1.81 10.38 -18.53
N THR A 25 -1.19 10.04 -19.65
CA THR A 25 -0.27 8.88 -19.73
C THR A 25 1.06 9.08 -18.99
N GLU A 26 1.42 10.33 -18.69
CA GLU A 26 2.66 10.68 -17.96
C GLU A 26 2.41 10.93 -16.46
N GLY A 27 1.16 10.92 -16.04
CA GLY A 27 0.75 11.16 -14.66
C GLY A 27 1.24 10.11 -13.66
N CYS A 28 1.41 10.55 -12.43
CA CYS A 28 1.75 9.65 -11.32
C CYS A 28 0.50 8.94 -10.80
N VAL A 29 0.45 7.62 -10.92
CA VAL A 29 -0.70 6.80 -10.46
C VAL A 29 -0.95 6.93 -8.94
N MET A 30 0.10 7.10 -8.13
CA MET A 30 -0.06 7.30 -6.68
C MET A 30 -0.65 8.67 -6.37
N CYS A 31 -0.27 9.73 -7.10
CA CYS A 31 -0.90 11.05 -6.98
C CYS A 31 -2.39 10.98 -7.34
N ALA A 32 -2.73 10.25 -8.40
CA ALA A 32 -4.13 10.05 -8.80
C ALA A 32 -4.91 9.27 -7.73
N LEU A 33 -4.35 8.22 -7.18
CA LEU A 33 -4.96 7.44 -6.09
C LEU A 33 -5.17 8.30 -4.84
N VAL A 34 -4.14 9.05 -4.40
CA VAL A 34 -4.24 9.99 -3.26
C VAL A 34 -5.35 11.01 -3.49
N THR A 35 -5.42 11.58 -4.70
CA THR A 35 -6.48 12.52 -5.07
C THR A 35 -7.86 11.87 -5.00
N LEU A 36 -7.99 10.66 -5.53
CA LEU A 36 -9.26 9.92 -5.55
C LEU A 36 -9.77 9.65 -4.14
N VAL A 37 -8.95 9.04 -3.26
CA VAL A 37 -9.36 8.69 -1.89
C VAL A 37 -9.55 9.92 -0.98
N THR A 38 -8.90 11.03 -1.30
CA THR A 38 -9.08 12.29 -0.56
C THR A 38 -10.38 12.99 -0.94
N ARG A 39 -10.78 12.94 -2.22
CA ARG A 39 -12.05 13.51 -2.71
C ARG A 39 -13.25 12.70 -2.26
N ASP A 40 -13.12 11.39 -2.26
CA ASP A 40 -14.17 10.46 -1.83
C ASP A 40 -13.67 9.61 -0.65
N ARG A 41 -13.87 10.15 0.55
CA ARG A 41 -13.49 9.49 1.81
C ARG A 41 -14.35 8.28 2.17
N THR A 42 -15.38 7.99 1.39
CA THR A 42 -16.21 6.78 1.55
C THR A 42 -15.61 5.56 0.88
N ARG A 43 -14.54 5.74 0.13
CA ARG A 43 -13.86 4.63 -0.54
C ARG A 43 -13.34 3.60 0.47
N PRO A 44 -13.67 2.33 0.26
CA PRO A 44 -13.38 1.29 1.24
C PRO A 44 -11.89 1.08 1.48
N GLU A 45 -11.04 1.28 0.47
CA GLU A 45 -9.60 1.12 0.60
C GLU A 45 -8.91 2.17 1.49
N LEU A 46 -9.50 3.34 1.73
CA LEU A 46 -8.93 4.36 2.62
C LEU A 46 -9.09 3.93 4.08
N LEU A 47 -7.98 3.73 4.77
CA LEU A 47 -7.94 3.24 6.16
C LEU A 47 -7.75 4.37 7.17
N ALA A 48 -6.85 5.30 6.87
CA ALA A 48 -6.52 6.45 7.70
C ALA A 48 -5.85 7.53 6.86
N GLU A 49 -5.78 8.74 7.41
CA GLU A 49 -5.09 9.87 6.79
C GLU A 49 -4.61 10.89 7.85
N ASN A 50 -3.61 11.68 7.47
CA ASN A 50 -3.25 12.92 8.16
C ASN A 50 -2.96 14.03 7.13
N GLU A 51 -2.37 15.14 7.57
CA GLU A 51 -2.02 16.28 6.72
C GLU A 51 -1.05 15.86 5.59
N HIS A 52 -0.14 14.91 5.85
CA HIS A 52 0.97 14.57 4.97
C HIS A 52 0.82 13.26 4.22
N GLY A 53 -0.13 12.40 4.60
CA GLY A 53 -0.27 11.10 3.97
C GLY A 53 -1.66 10.47 4.07
N VAL A 54 -1.85 9.43 3.26
CA VAL A 54 -3.00 8.53 3.30
C VAL A 54 -2.53 7.10 3.52
N VAL A 55 -3.37 6.30 4.15
CA VAL A 55 -3.14 4.86 4.34
C VAL A 55 -4.22 4.12 3.58
N VAL A 56 -3.82 3.24 2.69
CA VAL A 56 -4.75 2.47 1.86
C VAL A 56 -4.46 0.97 1.90
N LEU A 57 -5.50 0.17 1.79
CA LEU A 57 -5.37 -1.24 1.48
C LEU A 57 -4.87 -1.38 0.04
N ASP A 58 -3.77 -2.10 -0.17
CA ASP A 58 -3.25 -2.38 -1.51
C ASP A 58 -4.12 -3.43 -2.21
N ARG A 59 -4.79 -3.03 -3.30
CA ARG A 59 -5.64 -3.93 -4.10
C ARG A 59 -4.87 -5.01 -4.85
N PHE A 60 -3.55 -4.85 -4.99
CA PHE A 60 -2.61 -5.78 -5.63
C PHE A 60 -1.57 -6.26 -4.62
N GLY A 61 -2.03 -6.76 -3.49
CA GLY A 61 -1.17 -7.10 -2.37
C GLY A 61 -0.27 -8.30 -2.65
N SER A 62 1.00 -8.21 -2.29
CA SER A 62 1.90 -9.37 -2.27
C SER A 62 1.40 -10.47 -1.33
N THR A 63 0.77 -10.04 -0.23
CA THR A 63 0.14 -10.91 0.77
C THR A 63 -1.19 -10.32 1.23
N ARG A 64 -2.03 -11.15 1.87
CA ARG A 64 -3.34 -10.70 2.37
C ARG A 64 -3.18 -9.57 3.38
N GLY A 65 -3.88 -8.46 3.15
CA GLY A 65 -3.87 -7.31 4.06
C GLY A 65 -2.63 -6.43 3.93
N HIS A 66 -1.96 -6.42 2.77
CA HIS A 66 -0.89 -5.49 2.44
C HIS A 66 -1.45 -4.05 2.45
N VAL A 67 -0.78 -3.16 3.15
CA VAL A 67 -1.17 -1.75 3.33
C VAL A 67 -0.06 -0.85 2.83
N LEU A 68 -0.44 0.24 2.19
CA LEU A 68 0.47 1.30 1.76
C LEU A 68 0.21 2.59 2.52
N VAL A 69 1.27 3.23 2.98
CA VAL A 69 1.26 4.64 3.44
C VAL A 69 1.86 5.47 2.32
N ILE A 70 1.08 6.37 1.75
CA ILE A 70 1.45 7.14 0.56
C ILE A 70 1.51 8.61 0.95
N SER A 71 2.61 9.31 0.59
CA SER A 71 2.70 10.75 0.80
C SER A 71 1.70 11.52 -0.07
N ARG A 72 1.10 12.59 0.46
CA ARG A 72 0.18 13.43 -0.33
C ARG A 72 0.93 14.24 -1.38
N GLN A 73 2.07 14.78 -1.00
CA GLN A 73 2.97 15.47 -1.92
C GLN A 73 3.82 14.44 -2.66
N HIS A 74 4.08 14.70 -3.93
CA HIS A 74 4.93 13.86 -4.75
C HIS A 74 6.40 14.03 -4.35
N PHE A 75 6.97 12.98 -3.77
CA PHE A 75 8.40 12.80 -3.51
C PHE A 75 8.85 11.50 -4.15
N LEU A 76 10.10 11.39 -4.54
CA LEU A 76 10.63 10.17 -5.13
C LEU A 76 11.28 9.28 -4.06
N ASP A 77 11.95 9.88 -3.09
CA ASP A 77 12.76 9.14 -2.15
C ASP A 77 12.81 9.80 -0.76
N THR A 78 13.30 9.08 0.22
CA THR A 78 13.38 9.53 1.62
C THR A 78 14.19 10.81 1.78
N ALA A 79 15.24 11.00 0.97
CA ALA A 79 16.13 12.15 1.08
C ALA A 79 15.47 13.46 0.68
N GLU A 80 14.38 13.40 -0.08
CA GLU A 80 13.62 14.58 -0.51
C GLU A 80 12.61 15.08 0.54
N LEU A 81 12.27 14.24 1.53
CA LEU A 81 11.23 14.59 2.49
C LEU A 81 11.76 15.51 3.59
N PRO A 82 11.07 16.62 3.89
CA PRO A 82 11.29 17.35 5.11
C PRO A 82 11.06 16.45 6.34
N TRP A 83 11.90 16.57 7.37
CA TRP A 83 11.79 15.75 8.57
C TRP A 83 10.39 15.72 9.21
N PRO A 84 9.66 16.85 9.33
CA PRO A 84 8.29 16.82 9.85
C PRO A 84 7.36 15.94 9.03
N VAL A 85 7.42 16.01 7.70
CA VAL A 85 6.63 15.18 6.79
C VAL A 85 6.97 13.70 6.99
N TYR A 86 8.27 13.37 6.97
CA TYR A 86 8.73 12.00 7.18
C TYR A 86 8.25 11.42 8.52
N SER A 87 8.36 12.19 9.62
CA SER A 87 7.95 11.74 10.94
C SER A 87 6.44 11.45 11.02
N GLU A 88 5.62 12.27 10.38
CA GLU A 88 4.16 12.08 10.30
C GLU A 88 3.79 10.83 9.47
N LEU A 89 4.49 10.58 8.36
CA LEU A 89 4.31 9.36 7.57
C LEU A 89 4.75 8.11 8.36
N GLN A 90 5.84 8.18 9.12
CA GLN A 90 6.28 7.09 9.99
C GLN A 90 5.28 6.82 11.12
N GLN A 91 4.58 7.84 11.60
CA GLN A 91 3.51 7.64 12.56
C GLN A 91 2.32 6.87 11.96
N LEU A 92 1.90 7.19 10.74
CA LEU A 92 0.90 6.43 10.00
C LEU A 92 1.36 4.97 9.76
N ASN A 93 2.62 4.78 9.40
CA ASN A 93 3.21 3.46 9.20
C ASN A 93 3.22 2.62 10.49
N TYR A 94 3.57 3.22 11.62
CA TYR A 94 3.50 2.54 12.92
C TYR A 94 2.06 2.07 13.21
N ASP A 95 1.08 2.95 13.02
CA ASP A 95 -0.33 2.62 13.25
C ASP A 95 -0.83 1.53 12.30
N ALA A 96 -0.43 1.59 11.01
CA ALA A 96 -0.73 0.57 10.02
C ALA A 96 -0.14 -0.80 10.39
N CYS A 97 1.12 -0.85 10.82
CA CYS A 97 1.75 -2.08 11.30
C CYS A 97 1.04 -2.66 12.53
N CYS A 98 0.62 -1.80 13.46
CA CYS A 98 -0.16 -2.22 14.63
C CYS A 98 -1.53 -2.79 14.23
N ALA A 99 -2.25 -2.12 13.31
CA ALA A 99 -3.54 -2.57 12.81
C ALA A 99 -3.42 -3.92 12.08
N VAL A 100 -2.47 -4.05 11.17
CA VAL A 100 -2.16 -5.31 10.45
C VAL A 100 -1.86 -6.44 11.44
N ARG A 101 -1.03 -6.17 12.45
CA ARG A 101 -0.67 -7.17 13.46
C ARG A 101 -1.87 -7.65 14.25
N ARG A 102 -2.76 -6.74 14.65
CA ARG A 102 -3.96 -7.06 15.44
C ARG A 102 -5.03 -7.75 14.61
N ALA A 103 -5.30 -7.25 13.39
CA ALA A 103 -6.36 -7.78 12.53
C ALA A 103 -6.03 -9.19 12.02
N PHE A 104 -4.80 -9.43 11.57
CA PHE A 104 -4.47 -10.62 10.79
C PHE A 104 -3.51 -11.60 11.49
N GLN A 105 -2.90 -11.22 12.60
CA GLN A 105 -1.99 -12.05 13.40
C GLN A 105 -0.89 -12.75 12.56
N PRO A 106 -0.21 -12.05 11.65
CA PRO A 106 0.84 -12.65 10.83
C PRO A 106 2.03 -13.10 11.67
N ALA A 107 2.90 -13.95 11.11
CA ALA A 107 4.16 -14.33 11.75
C ALA A 107 5.05 -13.09 12.00
N ARG A 108 5.05 -12.15 11.06
CA ARG A 108 5.71 -10.83 11.18
C ARG A 108 5.04 -9.80 10.27
N VAL A 109 5.35 -8.53 10.47
CA VAL A 109 4.99 -7.44 9.55
C VAL A 109 6.30 -6.82 9.05
N PHE A 110 6.48 -6.73 7.74
CA PHE A 110 7.54 -5.92 7.16
C PHE A 110 7.06 -4.48 7.05
N SER A 111 7.89 -3.56 7.50
CA SER A 111 7.78 -2.14 7.18
C SER A 111 8.95 -1.80 6.26
N ALA A 112 8.69 -1.36 5.04
CA ALA A 112 9.72 -1.16 4.04
C ALA A 112 9.46 0.07 3.18
N ILE A 113 10.55 0.81 2.93
CA ILE A 113 10.66 1.85 1.92
C ILE A 113 11.65 1.31 0.90
N LEU A 114 11.19 1.09 -0.33
CA LEU A 114 12.01 0.43 -1.35
C LEU A 114 12.78 1.41 -2.24
N GLY A 115 12.53 2.70 -2.07
CA GLY A 115 12.96 3.72 -3.01
C GLY A 115 12.19 3.63 -4.32
N THR A 116 12.38 4.61 -5.19
CA THR A 116 11.70 4.65 -6.49
C THR A 116 12.69 4.98 -7.60
N SER A 117 12.43 4.45 -8.78
CA SER A 117 13.14 4.83 -9.99
C SER A 117 12.21 4.61 -11.18
N ALA A 118 12.09 5.61 -12.04
CA ALA A 118 11.36 5.49 -13.30
C ALA A 118 11.99 4.46 -14.25
N GLU A 119 13.27 4.12 -14.04
CA GLU A 119 14.02 3.18 -14.88
C GLU A 119 13.83 1.73 -14.44
N LEU A 120 13.32 1.48 -13.22
CA LEU A 120 13.15 0.13 -12.71
C LEU A 120 11.72 -0.38 -12.95
N PRO A 121 11.58 -1.58 -13.54
CA PRO A 121 10.29 -2.22 -13.69
C PRO A 121 9.58 -2.36 -12.33
N MET A 122 8.28 -2.13 -12.30
CA MET A 122 7.44 -2.23 -11.09
C MET A 122 7.77 -1.23 -9.98
N SER A 123 8.54 -0.19 -10.27
CA SER A 123 8.73 0.93 -9.37
C SER A 123 7.64 1.97 -9.63
N PHE A 124 6.97 2.40 -8.56
CA PHE A 124 6.05 3.54 -8.63
C PHE A 124 6.84 4.78 -8.19
N PRO A 125 7.11 5.74 -9.09
CA PRO A 125 7.92 6.93 -8.78
C PRO A 125 7.15 7.91 -7.89
N HIS A 126 6.91 7.50 -6.66
CA HIS A 126 6.22 8.26 -5.62
C HIS A 126 6.54 7.63 -4.25
N PHE A 127 6.89 8.45 -3.28
CA PHE A 127 7.25 7.96 -1.95
C PHE A 127 6.08 7.24 -1.27
N HIS A 128 6.30 6.01 -0.91
CA HIS A 128 5.37 5.21 -0.14
C HIS A 128 6.09 4.21 0.76
N ILE A 129 5.38 3.77 1.81
CA ILE A 129 5.86 2.81 2.79
C ILE A 129 4.94 1.60 2.76
N HIS A 130 5.51 0.42 2.68
CA HIS A 130 4.78 -0.84 2.77
C HIS A 130 4.64 -1.27 4.23
N ALA A 131 3.42 -1.58 4.68
CA ALA A 131 3.14 -2.37 5.87
C ALA A 131 2.59 -3.73 5.43
N LEU A 132 3.47 -4.74 5.37
CA LEU A 132 3.22 -5.98 4.67
C LEU A 132 3.21 -7.16 5.64
N PRO A 133 2.07 -7.83 5.86
CA PRO A 133 1.99 -9.01 6.69
C PRO A 133 2.63 -10.23 6.03
N VAL A 134 3.39 -11.00 6.79
CA VAL A 134 4.05 -12.23 6.34
C VAL A 134 3.56 -13.40 7.18
N TYR A 135 2.93 -14.36 6.52
CA TYR A 135 2.32 -15.54 7.15
C TYR A 135 3.23 -16.76 7.10
N ASP A 136 4.01 -16.89 6.03
CA ASP A 136 4.95 -18.00 5.85
C ASP A 136 6.08 -17.97 6.89
N ARG A 137 6.60 -19.15 7.20
CA ARG A 137 7.69 -19.35 8.17
C ARG A 137 8.91 -20.03 7.55
N ASP A 138 8.87 -20.25 6.25
CA ASP A 138 9.95 -20.83 5.44
C ASP A 138 10.65 -19.74 4.59
N GLU A 139 11.35 -20.16 3.55
CA GLU A 139 12.08 -19.25 2.66
C GLU A 139 11.18 -18.24 1.92
N ARG A 140 9.90 -18.55 1.74
CA ARG A 140 8.91 -17.63 1.14
C ARG A 140 8.68 -16.39 2.01
N ALA A 141 9.02 -16.45 3.30
CA ALA A 141 8.99 -15.32 4.22
C ALA A 141 10.17 -14.35 4.06
N ARG A 142 11.10 -14.59 3.13
CA ARG A 142 12.22 -13.67 2.88
C ARG A 142 11.73 -12.42 2.14
N PRO A 143 12.26 -11.22 2.48
CA PRO A 143 11.85 -9.98 1.82
C PRO A 143 11.95 -10.03 0.31
N ALA A 144 13.05 -10.56 -0.24
CA ALA A 144 13.24 -10.70 -1.67
C ALA A 144 12.13 -11.53 -2.36
N TYR A 145 11.61 -12.56 -1.69
CA TYR A 145 10.52 -13.38 -2.20
C TYR A 145 9.19 -12.63 -2.20
N VAL A 146 8.90 -11.97 -1.07
CA VAL A 146 7.62 -11.28 -0.86
C VAL A 146 7.48 -10.07 -1.79
N PHE A 147 8.54 -9.27 -1.93
CA PHE A 147 8.50 -8.06 -2.77
C PHE A 147 8.72 -8.32 -4.27
N SER A 148 9.26 -9.49 -4.66
CA SER A 148 9.47 -9.82 -6.07
C SER A 148 8.24 -10.34 -6.80
N TRP A 149 7.13 -10.59 -6.06
CA TRP A 149 5.94 -11.25 -6.57
C TRP A 149 6.20 -12.67 -7.12
N SER A 150 7.23 -13.33 -6.62
CA SER A 150 7.58 -14.71 -7.03
C SER A 150 6.49 -15.72 -6.69
N SER A 151 5.66 -15.43 -5.68
CA SER A 151 4.50 -16.24 -5.30
C SER A 151 3.18 -15.73 -5.87
N GLY A 152 3.21 -14.87 -6.89
CA GLY A 152 2.05 -14.20 -7.44
C GLY A 152 1.54 -13.06 -6.57
N VAL A 153 0.44 -12.44 -6.98
CA VAL A 153 -0.19 -11.28 -6.38
C VAL A 153 -1.63 -11.60 -6.02
N LEU A 154 -2.09 -11.08 -4.89
CA LEU A 154 -3.49 -11.15 -4.50
C LEU A 154 -4.24 -9.96 -5.09
N VAL A 155 -5.29 -10.25 -5.86
CA VAL A 155 -6.21 -9.27 -6.41
C VAL A 155 -7.53 -9.36 -5.66
N TYR A 156 -8.00 -8.23 -5.16
CA TYR A 156 -9.21 -8.12 -4.37
C TYR A 156 -10.39 -7.63 -5.22
N ASP A 157 -11.55 -8.28 -5.08
CA ASP A 157 -12.82 -7.70 -5.52
C ASP A 157 -13.33 -6.66 -4.50
N GLU A 158 -14.41 -5.96 -4.83
CA GLU A 158 -14.95 -4.91 -3.95
C GLU A 158 -15.38 -5.46 -2.58
N GLY A 159 -15.94 -6.68 -2.52
CA GLY A 159 -16.33 -7.31 -1.27
C GLY A 159 -15.12 -7.62 -0.37
N ASP A 160 -14.05 -8.11 -0.96
CA ASP A 160 -12.77 -8.34 -0.27
C ASP A 160 -12.21 -7.04 0.30
N VAL A 161 -12.21 -5.96 -0.51
CA VAL A 161 -11.71 -4.65 -0.08
C VAL A 161 -12.49 -4.13 1.11
N VAL A 162 -13.82 -4.18 1.06
CA VAL A 162 -14.67 -3.75 2.18
C VAL A 162 -14.35 -4.56 3.42
N GLN A 163 -14.37 -5.89 3.33
CA GLN A 163 -14.13 -6.76 4.48
C GLN A 163 -12.77 -6.52 5.13
N LEU A 164 -11.69 -6.54 4.33
CA LEU A 164 -10.33 -6.37 4.85
C LEU A 164 -10.12 -4.99 5.45
N SER A 165 -10.68 -3.96 4.84
CA SER A 165 -10.59 -2.60 5.34
C SER A 165 -11.35 -2.41 6.65
N ASP A 166 -12.51 -3.03 6.81
CA ASP A 166 -13.26 -3.00 8.06
C ASP A 166 -12.52 -3.73 9.19
N GLU A 167 -11.92 -4.90 8.90
CA GLU A 167 -11.05 -5.61 9.85
C GLU A 167 -9.87 -4.72 10.30
N LEU A 168 -9.22 -4.02 9.36
CA LEU A 168 -8.10 -3.11 9.65
C LEU A 168 -8.55 -1.88 10.46
N ARG A 169 -9.65 -1.23 10.08
CA ARG A 169 -10.20 -0.08 10.81
C ARG A 169 -10.60 -0.44 12.24
N ALA A 170 -11.23 -1.60 12.44
CA ALA A 170 -11.60 -2.11 13.77
C ALA A 170 -10.36 -2.35 14.66
N ALA A 171 -9.24 -2.75 14.06
CA ALA A 171 -7.96 -3.00 14.74
C ALA A 171 -7.06 -1.75 14.85
N TRP A 172 -7.46 -0.61 14.27
CA TRP A 172 -6.66 0.61 14.25
C TRP A 172 -6.35 1.11 15.67
N PRO A 173 -5.12 1.56 15.98
CA PRO A 173 -4.79 2.10 17.29
C PRO A 173 -5.67 3.31 17.62
N ARG A 174 -6.40 3.24 18.74
CA ARG A 174 -7.07 4.40 19.29
C ARG A 174 -6.03 5.18 20.10
N ARG A 175 -5.68 6.36 19.65
CA ARG A 175 -4.88 7.28 20.46
C ARG A 175 -5.84 7.90 21.46
N GLY A 176 -5.58 7.70 22.76
CA GLY A 176 -6.29 8.42 23.79
C GLY A 176 -6.13 9.93 23.55
N SER A 177 -7.23 10.63 23.55
CA SER A 177 -7.31 12.09 23.60
C SER A 177 -6.66 12.62 24.85
#